data_621600dea5be17f4a8143fdfc1fb3b68
#
_entry.id   621600dea5be17f4a8143fdfc1fb3b68
#
_cell.length_a   1.000
_cell.length_b   1.000
_cell.length_c   1.000
_cell.angle_alpha   90.00
_cell.angle_beta   90.00
_cell.angle_gamma   90.00
#
_symmetry.space_group_name_H-M   'P 1'
#
loop_
_entity.id
_entity.type
_entity.pdbx_description
1 polymer ?
#
loop_
_entity_poly.entity_id
_entity_poly.type
_entity_poly.pdbx_seq_one_letter_code
_entity_poly.pdbx_strand_id
1 'polypeptide(L)'
;MPFEASALDSVARETRPFAAELEPVDWVEPSEMVIHSKQYRVMGQMGEGGMGTIYHAYDPVLERDVALKVMKPGLPGAARQRFRMEALYGARLSHPNLARVYDLGFMPDRGLDWFAMEHLRGKDLDRLLARARQRNMRLSFAIVAHVFGGVLDALEHAHRRGVVHRDVKPSNIFVCRDVEDGRIWSKLLDFGVALDLARHKGPIEICGDPRYIAPEQALGNRPLDGRTDLYAAGITLFELVTGRHPFHDLLEAPSRDLLAAQCERDVPRPGNLLPAAVSKEVRYGLDVVVQRACDKDPDKRFASAADMRTAMLDVLRGAPERHDMTAA
;
A
#
# COMPACT_ATOMS: atom_id res chain seq x y z
N MET A 1 -1.24 0.61 -26.15
CA MET A 1 -2.47 1.30 -26.53
C MET A 1 -2.81 2.26 -25.41
N PRO A 2 -2.99 3.56 -25.65
CA PRO A 2 -3.42 4.47 -24.60
C PRO A 2 -4.85 4.09 -24.18
N PHE A 3 -5.11 4.13 -22.88
CA PHE A 3 -6.44 4.02 -22.30
C PHE A 3 -7.32 5.12 -22.94
N GLU A 4 -8.44 4.73 -23.52
CA GLU A 4 -9.36 5.68 -24.15
C GLU A 4 -9.84 6.70 -23.11
N ALA A 5 -9.86 7.98 -23.49
CA ALA A 5 -10.28 9.10 -22.65
C ALA A 5 -11.68 8.90 -22.05
N SER A 6 -12.55 8.11 -22.68
CA SER A 6 -13.90 7.78 -22.22
C SER A 6 -13.93 6.95 -20.93
N ALA A 7 -12.95 6.07 -20.70
CA ALA A 7 -12.86 5.26 -19.48
C ALA A 7 -12.38 6.10 -18.28
N LEU A 8 -11.53 7.09 -18.53
CA LEU A 8 -11.07 8.03 -17.51
C LEU A 8 -12.16 9.01 -17.09
N ASP A 9 -13.03 9.42 -18.01
CA ASP A 9 -14.18 10.26 -17.71
C ASP A 9 -15.25 9.53 -16.89
N SER A 10 -15.43 8.23 -17.10
CA SER A 10 -16.32 7.38 -16.31
C SER A 10 -15.80 7.23 -14.88
N VAL A 11 -14.52 6.89 -14.72
CA VAL A 11 -13.86 6.80 -13.40
C VAL A 11 -13.93 8.14 -12.67
N ALA A 12 -13.72 9.28 -13.35
CA ALA A 12 -13.80 10.61 -12.75
C ALA A 12 -15.22 10.97 -12.26
N ARG A 13 -16.27 10.51 -12.95
CA ARG A 13 -17.67 10.73 -12.50
C ARG A 13 -18.05 9.84 -11.32
N GLU A 14 -17.60 8.59 -11.31
CA GLU A 14 -17.85 7.64 -10.24
C GLU A 14 -17.07 7.95 -8.96
N THR A 15 -15.93 8.63 -9.10
CA THR A 15 -15.10 9.01 -7.96
C THR A 15 -15.56 10.29 -7.26
N ARG A 16 -16.57 11.03 -7.78
CA ARG A 16 -17.03 12.29 -7.16
C ARG A 16 -17.37 12.16 -5.66
N PRO A 17 -18.17 11.18 -5.20
CA PRO A 17 -18.43 11.03 -3.76
C PRO A 17 -17.17 10.61 -2.98
N PHE A 18 -16.35 9.72 -3.55
CA PHE A 18 -15.11 9.24 -2.95
C PHE A 18 -14.00 10.29 -3.03
N ALA A 19 -13.95 11.05 -4.11
CA ALA A 19 -12.98 12.11 -4.35
C ALA A 19 -13.17 13.31 -3.42
N ALA A 20 -14.39 13.62 -2.97
CA ALA A 20 -14.66 14.66 -1.97
C ALA A 20 -14.06 14.31 -0.60
N GLU A 21 -13.73 13.05 -0.36
CA GLU A 21 -13.17 12.57 0.90
C GLU A 21 -11.63 12.65 0.98
N LEU A 22 -10.98 12.97 -0.13
CA LEU A 22 -9.54 13.20 -0.21
C LEU A 22 -9.16 14.66 0.11
N GLU A 23 -9.94 15.35 0.95
CA GLU A 23 -9.62 16.70 1.41
C GLU A 23 -8.29 16.75 2.18
N PRO A 24 -7.57 17.88 2.16
CA PRO A 24 -6.29 18.03 2.85
C PRO A 24 -6.42 17.69 4.34
N VAL A 25 -5.37 17.11 4.89
CA VAL A 25 -5.26 16.82 6.33
C VAL A 25 -5.29 18.13 7.10
N ASP A 26 -6.08 18.20 8.18
CA ASP A 26 -6.05 19.31 9.13
C ASP A 26 -4.62 19.55 9.63
N TRP A 27 -4.14 20.78 9.45
CA TRP A 27 -2.80 21.19 9.83
C TRP A 27 -2.72 21.32 11.35
N VAL A 28 -1.78 20.61 11.97
CA VAL A 28 -1.34 20.92 13.33
C VAL A 28 -0.32 22.05 13.21
N GLU A 29 -0.51 23.14 13.99
CA GLU A 29 0.42 24.28 13.99
C GLU A 29 1.87 23.86 14.15
N PRO A 30 2.82 24.45 13.39
CA PRO A 30 4.22 24.10 13.47
C PRO A 30 4.78 24.48 14.85
N SER A 31 5.10 23.50 15.69
CA SER A 31 6.11 23.75 16.71
C SER A 31 7.42 24.08 15.97
N GLU A 32 8.13 25.13 16.35
CA GLU A 32 9.37 25.62 15.74
C GLU A 32 10.50 24.57 15.72
N MET A 33 10.34 23.53 14.91
CA MET A 33 11.40 22.59 14.66
C MET A 33 12.10 22.98 13.37
N VAL A 34 13.01 23.96 13.50
CA VAL A 34 13.99 24.20 12.43
C VAL A 34 14.91 23.00 12.40
N ILE A 35 14.66 22.10 11.44
CA ILE A 35 15.66 21.09 11.10
C ILE A 35 16.79 21.85 10.44
N HIS A 36 17.89 22.00 11.15
CA HIS A 36 19.12 22.66 10.71
C HIS A 36 19.86 21.84 9.64
N SER A 37 19.13 21.18 8.75
CA SER A 37 19.69 20.87 7.44
C SER A 37 19.40 22.11 6.59
N LYS A 38 20.39 22.68 5.97
CA LYS A 38 20.34 23.93 5.20
C LYS A 38 19.31 23.97 4.06
N GLN A 39 18.45 22.98 3.92
CA GLN A 39 17.66 22.72 2.73
C GLN A 39 16.15 22.73 2.93
N TYR A 40 15.59 22.33 4.09
CA TYR A 40 14.14 22.15 4.20
C TYR A 40 13.53 23.00 5.31
N ARG A 41 12.48 23.75 4.99
CA ARG A 41 11.66 24.48 5.96
C ARG A 41 10.50 23.60 6.39
N VAL A 42 10.45 23.18 7.64
CA VAL A 42 9.34 22.41 8.19
C VAL A 42 8.13 23.32 8.35
N MET A 43 6.99 22.88 7.78
CA MET A 43 5.73 23.62 7.77
C MET A 43 4.75 23.05 8.79
N GLY A 44 4.81 21.74 9.09
CA GLY A 44 3.93 21.12 10.08
C GLY A 44 4.11 19.59 10.11
N GLN A 45 3.56 18.94 11.12
CA GLN A 45 3.56 17.49 11.23
C GLN A 45 2.38 16.90 10.44
N MET A 46 2.66 15.92 9.58
CA MET A 46 1.66 15.20 8.77
C MET A 46 1.24 13.88 9.39
N GLY A 47 2.16 13.22 10.09
CA GLY A 47 1.91 11.89 10.65
C GLY A 47 3.05 11.38 11.50
N GLU A 48 2.78 10.30 12.20
CA GLU A 48 3.76 9.63 13.06
C GLU A 48 3.64 8.12 12.90
N GLY A 49 4.77 7.44 12.73
CA GLY A 49 4.86 5.99 12.64
C GLY A 49 5.83 5.41 13.68
N GLY A 50 6.00 4.10 13.65
CA GLY A 50 6.88 3.39 14.59
C GLY A 50 8.35 3.85 14.54
N MET A 51 8.89 4.10 13.35
CA MET A 51 10.29 4.45 13.14
C MET A 51 10.56 5.95 13.01
N GLY A 52 9.54 6.77 12.76
CA GLY A 52 9.77 8.19 12.49
C GLY A 52 8.51 9.02 12.47
N THR A 53 8.71 10.32 12.46
CA THR A 53 7.67 11.35 12.29
C THR A 53 7.79 11.94 10.88
N ILE A 54 6.67 12.16 10.23
CA ILE A 54 6.60 12.73 8.88
C ILE A 54 6.12 14.17 8.99
N TYR A 55 6.87 15.07 8.38
CA TYR A 55 6.58 16.51 8.35
C TYR A 55 6.30 16.95 6.91
N HIS A 56 5.38 17.87 6.72
CA HIS A 56 5.34 18.70 5.54
C HIS A 56 6.50 19.69 5.62
N ALA A 57 7.29 19.76 4.56
CA ALA A 57 8.39 20.68 4.46
C ALA A 57 8.48 21.29 3.06
N TYR A 58 9.11 22.45 2.96
CA TYR A 58 9.39 23.13 1.70
C TYR A 58 10.87 23.07 1.37
N ASP A 59 11.19 22.66 0.15
CA ASP A 59 12.53 22.69 -0.43
C ASP A 59 12.73 24.05 -1.13
N PRO A 60 13.48 24.99 -0.52
CA PRO A 60 13.63 26.33 -1.10
C PRO A 60 14.57 26.38 -2.30
N VAL A 61 15.34 25.33 -2.56
CA VAL A 61 16.27 25.26 -3.70
C VAL A 61 15.55 24.81 -4.94
N LEU A 62 14.66 23.81 -4.81
CA LEU A 62 13.86 23.29 -5.91
C LEU A 62 12.43 23.82 -5.93
N GLU A 63 12.11 24.78 -5.04
CA GLU A 63 10.83 25.47 -4.95
C GLU A 63 9.62 24.52 -4.93
N ARG A 64 9.66 23.48 -4.07
CA ARG A 64 8.63 22.46 -4.00
C ARG A 64 8.31 21.99 -2.59
N ASP A 65 7.10 21.49 -2.42
CA ASP A 65 6.70 20.75 -1.23
C ASP A 65 7.34 19.36 -1.20
N VAL A 66 7.76 18.91 -0.01
CA VAL A 66 8.29 17.57 0.25
C VAL A 66 7.69 17.01 1.54
N ALA A 67 7.60 15.69 1.63
CA ALA A 67 7.40 15.01 2.90
C ALA A 67 8.78 14.66 3.49
N LEU A 68 9.04 15.14 4.69
CA LEU A 68 10.30 14.92 5.38
C LEU A 68 10.09 13.91 6.52
N LYS A 69 10.60 12.70 6.37
CA LYS A 69 10.55 11.67 7.42
C LYS A 69 11.81 11.78 8.28
N VAL A 70 11.61 11.96 9.57
CA VAL A 70 12.69 12.10 10.57
C VAL A 70 12.61 10.93 11.54
N MET A 71 13.72 10.24 11.74
CA MET A 71 13.81 9.09 12.63
C MET A 71 13.54 9.51 14.09
N LYS A 72 12.81 8.68 14.85
CA LYS A 72 12.61 8.90 16.28
C LYS A 72 13.92 8.72 17.05
N PRO A 73 14.15 9.49 18.13
CA PRO A 73 15.31 9.30 18.99
C PRO A 73 15.23 7.97 19.76
N GLY A 74 16.41 7.43 20.13
CA GLY A 74 16.50 6.24 20.99
C GLY A 74 16.16 4.90 20.32
N LEU A 75 15.97 4.86 19.01
CA LEU A 75 15.69 3.61 18.30
C LEU A 75 16.96 2.72 18.23
N PRO A 76 16.78 1.36 18.32
CA PRO A 76 17.87 0.40 18.16
C PRO A 76 18.57 0.53 16.79
N GLY A 77 19.85 0.13 16.70
CA GLY A 77 20.63 0.17 15.46
C GLY A 77 19.97 -0.55 14.28
N ALA A 78 19.27 -1.67 14.54
CA ALA A 78 18.49 -2.38 13.51
C ALA A 78 17.35 -1.53 12.92
N ALA A 79 16.65 -0.73 13.74
CA ALA A 79 15.60 0.18 13.25
C ALA A 79 16.20 1.32 12.42
N ARG A 80 17.38 1.84 12.81
CA ARG A 80 18.12 2.82 12.03
C ARG A 80 18.53 2.28 10.66
N GLN A 81 19.00 1.04 10.62
CA GLN A 81 19.35 0.39 9.36
C GLN A 81 18.12 0.25 8.45
N ARG A 82 16.97 -0.19 8.99
CA ARG A 82 15.72 -0.29 8.23
C ARG A 82 15.28 1.06 7.68
N PHE A 83 15.35 2.13 8.48
CA PHE A 83 15.04 3.50 8.06
C PHE A 83 15.89 3.95 6.86
N ARG A 84 17.21 3.69 6.91
CA ARG A 84 18.12 3.99 5.79
C ARG A 84 17.83 3.12 4.55
N MET A 85 17.49 1.85 4.76
CA MET A 85 17.15 0.95 3.64
C MET A 85 15.86 1.38 2.94
N GLU A 86 14.85 1.84 3.69
CA GLU A 86 13.62 2.43 3.14
C GLU A 86 13.97 3.59 2.18
N ALA A 87 14.79 4.54 2.64
CA ALA A 87 15.23 5.66 1.81
C ALA A 87 16.01 5.20 0.56
N LEU A 88 16.91 4.22 0.70
CA LEU A 88 17.71 3.71 -0.41
C LEU A 88 16.86 3.01 -1.48
N TYR A 89 15.87 2.21 -1.08
CA TYR A 89 14.98 1.55 -2.04
C TYR A 89 14.03 2.56 -2.70
N GLY A 90 13.46 3.49 -1.93
CA GLY A 90 12.63 4.57 -2.47
C GLY A 90 13.37 5.48 -3.47
N ALA A 91 14.70 5.65 -3.31
CA ALA A 91 15.52 6.39 -4.24
C ALA A 91 15.86 5.60 -5.52
N ARG A 92 16.03 4.27 -5.42
CA ARG A 92 16.42 3.39 -6.54
C ARG A 92 15.27 2.96 -7.42
N LEU A 93 14.09 2.78 -6.80
CA LEU A 93 12.90 2.32 -7.50
C LEU A 93 12.12 3.53 -8.02
N SER A 94 12.32 3.86 -9.30
CA SER A 94 11.58 4.96 -9.93
C SER A 94 10.40 4.42 -10.74
N HIS A 95 9.18 4.65 -10.25
CA HIS A 95 7.94 4.23 -10.90
C HIS A 95 6.80 5.19 -10.55
N PRO A 96 5.83 5.46 -11.45
CA PRO A 96 4.71 6.37 -11.16
C PRO A 96 3.89 5.97 -9.91
N ASN A 97 3.79 4.68 -9.63
CA ASN A 97 3.05 4.16 -8.47
C ASN A 97 3.94 3.82 -7.26
N LEU A 98 5.16 4.34 -7.18
CA LEU A 98 6.03 4.32 -5.99
C LEU A 98 6.25 5.74 -5.48
N ALA A 99 6.29 5.91 -4.16
CA ALA A 99 6.71 7.18 -3.58
C ALA A 99 8.21 7.39 -3.82
N ARG A 100 8.56 8.52 -4.41
CA ARG A 100 9.94 8.83 -4.77
C ARG A 100 10.67 9.45 -3.58
N VAL A 101 11.82 8.91 -3.22
CA VAL A 101 12.75 9.54 -2.28
C VAL A 101 13.71 10.43 -3.06
N TYR A 102 13.91 11.65 -2.56
CA TYR A 102 14.72 12.69 -3.18
C TYR A 102 16.09 12.83 -2.53
N ASP A 103 16.14 12.69 -1.20
CA ASP A 103 17.35 12.95 -0.43
C ASP A 103 17.37 12.14 0.87
N LEU A 104 18.56 11.87 1.40
CA LEU A 104 18.80 11.18 2.67
C LEU A 104 19.93 11.91 3.41
N GLY A 105 19.72 12.23 4.66
CA GLY A 105 20.71 12.95 5.46
C GLY A 105 20.75 12.55 6.93
N PHE A 106 21.63 13.21 7.64
CA PHE A 106 21.86 13.02 9.06
C PHE A 106 21.93 14.38 9.76
N MET A 107 21.32 14.51 10.93
CA MET A 107 21.40 15.66 11.83
C MET A 107 22.41 15.38 12.94
N PRO A 108 23.64 15.94 12.87
CA PRO A 108 24.70 15.66 13.86
C PRO A 108 24.30 16.07 15.29
N ASP A 109 23.66 17.23 15.43
CA ASP A 109 23.22 17.84 16.70
C ASP A 109 22.17 17.01 17.45
N ARG A 110 21.42 16.18 16.74
CA ARG A 110 20.36 15.33 17.31
C ARG A 110 20.68 13.83 17.18
N GLY A 111 21.68 13.46 16.41
CA GLY A 111 22.02 12.06 16.12
C GLY A 111 20.97 11.30 15.30
N LEU A 112 20.12 12.01 14.52
CA LEU A 112 18.97 11.45 13.83
C LEU A 112 19.18 11.43 12.31
N ASP A 113 18.77 10.33 11.68
CA ASP A 113 18.64 10.26 10.22
C ASP A 113 17.31 10.85 9.78
N TRP A 114 17.27 11.40 8.58
CA TRP A 114 16.08 11.88 7.90
C TRP A 114 16.15 11.58 6.41
N PHE A 115 15.00 11.53 5.75
CA PHE A 115 14.95 11.57 4.29
C PHE A 115 13.78 12.41 3.78
N ALA A 116 13.99 13.05 2.63
CA ALA A 116 12.97 13.81 1.94
C ALA A 116 12.38 12.98 0.80
N MET A 117 11.08 12.99 0.67
CA MET A 117 10.34 12.25 -0.34
C MET A 117 9.22 13.07 -0.95
N GLU A 118 8.60 12.54 -1.97
CA GLU A 118 7.43 13.10 -2.65
C GLU A 118 6.33 13.44 -1.66
N HIS A 119 5.88 14.71 -1.68
CA HIS A 119 4.72 15.13 -0.91
C HIS A 119 3.46 14.68 -1.62
N LEU A 120 2.73 13.75 -1.01
CA LEU A 120 1.53 13.17 -1.57
C LEU A 120 0.28 13.86 -1.01
N ARG A 121 -0.62 14.26 -1.89
CA ARG A 121 -1.93 14.80 -1.52
C ARG A 121 -2.98 13.70 -1.64
N GLY A 122 -3.60 13.31 -0.52
CA GLY A 122 -4.55 12.21 -0.50
C GLY A 122 -4.65 11.54 0.86
N LYS A 123 -5.01 10.27 0.87
CA LYS A 123 -5.12 9.44 2.09
C LYS A 123 -4.64 8.02 1.83
N ASP A 124 -4.18 7.36 2.90
CA ASP A 124 -3.91 5.93 2.84
C ASP A 124 -5.23 5.14 2.69
N LEU A 125 -5.10 3.98 2.08
CA LEU A 125 -6.25 3.15 1.72
C LEU A 125 -6.95 2.56 2.95
N ASP A 126 -6.24 2.38 4.08
CA ASP A 126 -6.84 1.91 5.32
C ASP A 126 -7.84 2.92 5.89
N ARG A 127 -7.49 4.21 5.91
CA ARG A 127 -8.40 5.29 6.28
C ARG A 127 -9.62 5.38 5.36
N LEU A 128 -9.41 5.17 4.06
CA LEU A 128 -10.52 5.17 3.10
C LEU A 128 -11.46 3.99 3.31
N LEU A 129 -10.93 2.79 3.56
CA LEU A 129 -11.71 1.60 3.93
C LEU A 129 -12.46 1.80 5.25
N ALA A 130 -11.81 2.35 6.27
CA ALA A 130 -12.47 2.64 7.55
C ALA A 130 -13.66 3.59 7.38
N ARG A 131 -13.50 4.65 6.59
CA ARG A 131 -14.57 5.59 6.26
C ARG A 131 -15.70 4.93 5.48
N ALA A 132 -15.38 4.12 4.47
CA ALA A 132 -16.37 3.40 3.71
C ALA A 132 -17.19 2.46 4.62
N ARG A 133 -16.53 1.74 5.54
CA ARG A 133 -17.21 0.88 6.54
C ARG A 133 -18.14 1.68 7.45
N GLN A 134 -17.70 2.83 7.98
CA GLN A 134 -18.53 3.70 8.83
C GLN A 134 -19.80 4.19 8.14
N ARG A 135 -19.76 4.35 6.81
CA ARG A 135 -20.90 4.78 5.99
C ARG A 135 -21.68 3.61 5.37
N ASN A 136 -21.32 2.39 5.72
CA ASN A 136 -21.87 1.17 5.11
C ASN A 136 -21.74 1.15 3.57
N MET A 137 -20.63 1.70 3.06
CA MET A 137 -20.28 1.77 1.64
C MET A 137 -19.17 0.79 1.30
N ARG A 138 -18.97 0.53 0.02
CA ARG A 138 -17.84 -0.23 -0.54
C ARG A 138 -17.16 0.57 -1.63
N LEU A 139 -15.88 0.26 -1.88
CA LEU A 139 -15.18 0.80 -3.03
C LEU A 139 -15.79 0.21 -4.31
N SER A 140 -16.02 1.04 -5.33
CA SER A 140 -16.44 0.52 -6.64
C SER A 140 -15.33 -0.34 -7.25
N PHE A 141 -15.70 -1.31 -8.07
CA PHE A 141 -14.74 -2.16 -8.76
C PHE A 141 -13.84 -1.38 -9.71
N ALA A 142 -14.34 -0.29 -10.29
CA ALA A 142 -13.53 0.63 -11.10
C ALA A 142 -12.41 1.28 -10.28
N ILE A 143 -12.71 1.76 -9.07
CA ILE A 143 -11.70 2.31 -8.14
C ILE A 143 -10.70 1.22 -7.74
N VAL A 144 -11.17 0.03 -7.37
CA VAL A 144 -10.28 -1.09 -7.02
C VAL A 144 -9.37 -1.45 -8.18
N ALA A 145 -9.92 -1.58 -9.40
CA ALA A 145 -9.14 -1.89 -10.61
C ALA A 145 -8.06 -0.85 -10.87
N HIS A 146 -8.39 0.43 -10.76
CA HIS A 146 -7.47 1.52 -11.03
C HIS A 146 -6.38 1.64 -9.96
N VAL A 147 -6.78 1.74 -8.70
CA VAL A 147 -5.85 1.94 -7.55
C VAL A 147 -4.97 0.71 -7.36
N PHE A 148 -5.58 -0.47 -7.29
CA PHE A 148 -4.83 -1.69 -7.01
C PHE A 148 -4.06 -2.21 -8.23
N GLY A 149 -4.52 -1.90 -9.44
CA GLY A 149 -3.75 -2.12 -10.66
C GLY A 149 -2.42 -1.38 -10.65
N GLY A 150 -2.39 -0.12 -10.20
CA GLY A 150 -1.17 0.65 -10.02
C GLY A 150 -0.22 0.08 -8.96
N VAL A 151 -0.78 -0.49 -7.86
CA VAL A 151 0.02 -1.18 -6.83
C VAL A 151 0.72 -2.42 -7.42
N LEU A 152 0.00 -3.23 -8.20
CA LEU A 152 0.57 -4.42 -8.85
C LEU A 152 1.63 -4.05 -9.90
N ASP A 153 1.48 -2.93 -10.63
CA ASP A 153 2.51 -2.40 -11.52
C ASP A 153 3.77 -1.97 -10.73
N ALA A 154 3.60 -1.35 -9.56
CA ALA A 154 4.71 -0.99 -8.67
C ALA A 154 5.45 -2.22 -8.15
N LEU A 155 4.73 -3.26 -7.73
CA LEU A 155 5.31 -4.53 -7.28
C LEU A 155 6.08 -5.21 -8.41
N GLU A 156 5.51 -5.30 -9.61
CA GLU A 156 6.19 -5.86 -10.78
C GLU A 156 7.51 -5.13 -11.08
N HIS A 157 7.50 -3.79 -10.98
CA HIS A 157 8.70 -2.98 -11.17
C HIS A 157 9.80 -3.27 -10.12
N ALA A 158 9.42 -3.46 -8.83
CA ALA A 158 10.33 -3.79 -7.75
C ALA A 158 10.88 -5.23 -7.92
N HIS A 159 10.00 -6.21 -8.19
CA HIS A 159 10.36 -7.62 -8.35
C HIS A 159 11.35 -7.85 -9.48
N ARG A 160 11.17 -7.19 -10.64
CA ARG A 160 12.13 -7.23 -11.74
C ARG A 160 13.52 -6.71 -11.37
N ARG A 161 13.63 -5.93 -10.29
CA ARG A 161 14.90 -5.43 -9.75
C ARG A 161 15.41 -6.22 -8.55
N GLY A 162 14.78 -7.38 -8.28
CA GLY A 162 15.15 -8.26 -7.18
C GLY A 162 14.76 -7.73 -5.81
N VAL A 163 13.82 -6.76 -5.72
CA VAL A 163 13.35 -6.20 -4.45
C VAL A 163 11.97 -6.73 -4.12
N VAL A 164 11.83 -7.37 -2.96
CA VAL A 164 10.56 -7.85 -2.39
C VAL A 164 10.13 -6.89 -1.29
N HIS A 165 8.89 -6.41 -1.31
CA HIS A 165 8.38 -5.37 -0.40
C HIS A 165 8.15 -5.88 1.02
N ARG A 166 7.55 -7.05 1.18
CA ARG A 166 7.25 -7.80 2.43
C ARG A 166 6.25 -7.16 3.40
N ASP A 167 5.65 -6.01 3.06
CA ASP A 167 4.64 -5.35 3.90
C ASP A 167 3.55 -4.66 3.06
N VAL A 168 3.03 -5.39 2.07
CA VAL A 168 1.91 -4.90 1.23
C VAL A 168 0.63 -4.96 2.05
N LYS A 169 0.01 -3.79 2.29
CA LYS A 169 -1.22 -3.64 3.07
C LYS A 169 -1.90 -2.30 2.79
N PRO A 170 -3.18 -2.11 3.13
CA PRO A 170 -3.90 -0.87 2.86
C PRO A 170 -3.23 0.40 3.41
N SER A 171 -2.62 0.36 4.61
CA SER A 171 -1.95 1.52 5.20
C SER A 171 -0.66 1.94 4.46
N ASN A 172 -0.07 1.04 3.66
CA ASN A 172 1.10 1.33 2.83
C ASN A 172 0.72 1.67 1.38
N ILE A 173 -0.57 1.80 1.08
CA ILE A 173 -1.08 2.21 -0.23
C ILE A 173 -1.73 3.58 -0.07
N PHE A 174 -1.15 4.60 -0.70
CA PHE A 174 -1.66 5.95 -0.65
C PHE A 174 -2.45 6.26 -1.93
N VAL A 175 -3.67 6.72 -1.78
CA VAL A 175 -4.52 7.15 -2.89
C VAL A 175 -4.39 8.65 -3.02
N CYS A 176 -3.73 9.06 -4.09
CA CYS A 176 -3.51 10.45 -4.45
C CYS A 176 -4.66 10.99 -5.30
N ARG A 177 -4.87 12.32 -5.21
CA ARG A 177 -5.80 13.04 -6.07
C ARG A 177 -5.16 14.30 -6.60
N ASP A 178 -5.28 14.53 -7.88
CA ASP A 178 -4.97 15.81 -8.50
C ASP A 178 -6.05 16.83 -8.16
N VAL A 179 -5.63 18.05 -7.79
CA VAL A 179 -6.55 19.12 -7.38
C VAL A 179 -7.18 19.79 -8.60
N GLU A 180 -6.48 19.80 -9.75
CA GLU A 180 -6.90 20.51 -10.95
C GLU A 180 -7.89 19.68 -11.79
N ASP A 181 -7.53 18.42 -12.08
CA ASP A 181 -8.34 17.57 -12.97
C ASP A 181 -9.12 16.46 -12.22
N GLY A 182 -8.91 16.34 -10.90
CA GLY A 182 -9.59 15.35 -10.05
C GLY A 182 -9.14 13.90 -10.27
N ARG A 183 -8.10 13.68 -11.10
CA ARG A 183 -7.53 12.37 -11.38
C ARG A 183 -7.02 11.73 -10.11
N ILE A 184 -7.29 10.44 -9.96
CA ILE A 184 -6.76 9.64 -8.83
C ILE A 184 -5.69 8.66 -9.33
N TRP A 185 -4.72 8.35 -8.47
CA TRP A 185 -3.74 7.28 -8.69
C TRP A 185 -3.26 6.75 -7.35
N SER A 186 -2.61 5.60 -7.35
CA SER A 186 -2.03 5.01 -6.14
C SER A 186 -0.52 5.17 -6.09
N LYS A 187 0.00 5.23 -4.87
CA LYS A 187 1.42 5.14 -4.55
C LYS A 187 1.63 4.07 -3.49
N LEU A 188 2.48 3.10 -3.77
CA LEU A 188 2.96 2.14 -2.77
C LEU A 188 4.09 2.80 -1.97
N LEU A 189 3.98 2.74 -0.65
CA LEU A 189 4.88 3.36 0.31
C LEU A 189 5.67 2.30 1.07
N ASP A 190 6.68 2.73 1.81
CA ASP A 190 7.35 2.05 2.92
C ASP A 190 8.07 0.74 2.53
N PHE A 191 9.31 0.89 2.09
CA PHE A 191 10.25 -0.20 1.85
C PHE A 191 11.13 -0.53 3.08
N GLY A 192 10.71 -0.14 4.29
CA GLY A 192 11.50 -0.29 5.53
C GLY A 192 11.82 -1.73 5.92
N VAL A 193 11.06 -2.68 5.42
CA VAL A 193 11.29 -4.12 5.61
C VAL A 193 11.59 -4.86 4.30
N ALA A 194 11.80 -4.13 3.20
CA ALA A 194 12.08 -4.73 1.90
C ALA A 194 13.35 -5.58 1.90
N LEU A 195 13.35 -6.62 1.07
CA LEU A 195 14.45 -7.54 0.88
C LEU A 195 15.03 -7.40 -0.53
N ASP A 196 16.32 -7.08 -0.61
CA ASP A 196 17.08 -7.12 -1.86
C ASP A 196 17.72 -8.51 -1.99
N LEU A 197 17.18 -9.32 -2.88
CA LEU A 197 17.59 -10.73 -3.08
C LEU A 197 19.06 -10.86 -3.51
N ALA A 198 19.62 -9.85 -4.19
CA ALA A 198 21.02 -9.86 -4.63
C ALA A 198 22.01 -9.51 -3.52
N ARG A 199 21.57 -8.76 -2.51
CA ARG A 199 22.44 -8.23 -1.44
C ARG A 199 22.28 -8.96 -0.12
N HIS A 200 21.13 -9.59 0.09
CA HIS A 200 20.87 -10.26 1.35
C HIS A 200 21.73 -11.52 1.49
N LYS A 201 22.49 -11.58 2.59
CA LYS A 201 23.31 -12.74 2.96
C LYS A 201 23.01 -13.06 4.42
N GLY A 202 22.25 -14.09 4.68
CA GLY A 202 21.96 -14.54 6.04
C GLY A 202 20.51 -14.95 6.27
N PRO A 203 20.16 -15.26 7.52
CA PRO A 203 18.79 -15.61 7.88
C PRO A 203 17.87 -14.40 7.65
N ILE A 204 16.66 -14.67 7.14
CA ILE A 204 15.64 -13.65 6.90
C ILE A 204 14.88 -13.44 8.21
N GLU A 205 14.90 -12.20 8.72
CA GLU A 205 14.07 -11.84 9.87
C GLU A 205 12.59 -11.92 9.51
N ILE A 206 11.79 -12.49 10.42
CA ILE A 206 10.34 -12.41 10.35
C ILE A 206 9.95 -10.95 10.63
N CYS A 207 9.37 -10.30 9.64
CA CYS A 207 8.95 -8.90 9.73
C CYS A 207 7.71 -8.68 8.85
N GLY A 208 7.05 -7.54 9.00
CA GLY A 208 5.79 -7.24 8.34
C GLY A 208 4.60 -7.35 9.30
N ASP A 209 3.43 -7.01 8.83
CA ASP A 209 2.20 -7.02 9.60
C ASP A 209 1.62 -8.44 9.63
N PRO A 210 1.37 -9.04 10.82
CA PRO A 210 0.80 -10.39 10.96
C PRO A 210 -0.51 -10.59 10.21
N ARG A 211 -1.25 -9.53 9.92
CA ARG A 211 -2.50 -9.58 9.17
C ARG A 211 -2.33 -9.92 7.69
N TYR A 212 -1.16 -9.59 7.10
CA TYR A 212 -0.90 -9.70 5.67
C TYR A 212 0.30 -10.59 5.34
N ILE A 213 1.01 -11.08 6.35
CA ILE A 213 2.25 -11.83 6.19
C ILE A 213 2.02 -13.15 5.42
N ALA A 214 2.89 -13.46 4.48
CA ALA A 214 2.82 -14.72 3.75
C ALA A 214 3.30 -15.91 4.61
N PRO A 215 2.77 -17.13 4.41
CA PRO A 215 3.16 -18.32 5.17
C PRO A 215 4.66 -18.56 5.20
N GLU A 216 5.34 -18.51 4.06
CA GLU A 216 6.79 -18.70 3.97
C GLU A 216 7.60 -17.62 4.69
N GLN A 217 7.07 -16.39 4.75
CA GLN A 217 7.67 -15.29 5.50
C GLN A 217 7.50 -15.48 7.01
N ALA A 218 6.35 -15.98 7.45
CA ALA A 218 6.07 -16.28 8.86
C ALA A 218 6.87 -17.48 9.37
N LEU A 219 7.02 -18.52 8.54
CA LEU A 219 7.69 -19.76 8.90
C LEU A 219 9.21 -19.71 8.71
N GLY A 220 9.73 -18.83 7.84
CA GLY A 220 11.14 -18.77 7.50
C GLY A 220 11.69 -20.04 6.86
N ASN A 221 10.83 -20.89 6.30
CA ASN A 221 11.14 -22.25 5.85
C ASN A 221 11.48 -22.35 4.35
N ARG A 222 11.34 -21.26 3.60
CA ARG A 222 11.65 -21.16 2.17
C ARG A 222 12.30 -19.81 1.85
N PRO A 223 13.08 -19.73 0.76
CA PRO A 223 13.51 -18.44 0.21
C PRO A 223 12.29 -17.57 -0.12
N LEU A 224 12.38 -16.27 0.16
CA LEU A 224 11.36 -15.31 -0.22
C LEU A 224 11.63 -14.80 -1.64
N ASP A 225 10.56 -14.59 -2.41
CA ASP A 225 10.60 -13.92 -3.71
C ASP A 225 9.37 -13.02 -3.90
N GLY A 226 9.15 -12.49 -5.10
CA GLY A 226 8.02 -11.60 -5.39
C GLY A 226 6.65 -12.20 -5.08
N ARG A 227 6.52 -13.52 -5.06
CA ARG A 227 5.26 -14.22 -4.75
C ARG A 227 4.84 -14.08 -3.29
N THR A 228 5.77 -13.71 -2.41
CA THR A 228 5.50 -13.30 -1.02
C THR A 228 4.59 -12.05 -1.00
N ASP A 229 4.90 -11.06 -1.82
CA ASP A 229 4.08 -9.85 -1.94
C ASP A 229 2.72 -10.14 -2.59
N LEU A 230 2.65 -11.13 -3.49
CA LEU A 230 1.38 -11.50 -4.13
C LEU A 230 0.38 -12.13 -3.15
N TYR A 231 0.86 -12.84 -2.13
CA TYR A 231 0.01 -13.30 -1.03
C TYR A 231 -0.60 -12.12 -0.28
N ALA A 232 0.22 -11.19 0.17
CA ALA A 232 -0.22 -9.98 0.87
C ALA A 232 -1.15 -9.13 -0.01
N ALA A 233 -0.87 -9.05 -1.31
CA ALA A 233 -1.73 -8.40 -2.30
C ALA A 233 -3.08 -9.11 -2.43
N GLY A 234 -3.13 -10.44 -2.35
CA GLY A 234 -4.38 -11.22 -2.34
C GLY A 234 -5.25 -10.94 -1.12
N ILE A 235 -4.66 -10.89 0.09
CA ILE A 235 -5.33 -10.48 1.32
C ILE A 235 -5.86 -9.04 1.20
N THR A 236 -5.04 -8.12 0.69
CA THR A 236 -5.43 -6.73 0.46
C THR A 236 -6.58 -6.62 -0.54
N LEU A 237 -6.52 -7.32 -1.67
CA LEU A 237 -7.61 -7.34 -2.67
C LEU A 237 -8.91 -7.85 -2.07
N PHE A 238 -8.85 -8.95 -1.28
CA PHE A 238 -10.02 -9.44 -0.55
C PHE A 238 -10.67 -8.34 0.30
N GLU A 239 -9.85 -7.60 1.06
CA GLU A 239 -10.32 -6.53 1.93
C GLU A 239 -10.93 -5.37 1.14
N LEU A 240 -10.33 -5.00 0.00
CA LEU A 240 -10.84 -3.94 -0.88
C LEU A 240 -12.21 -4.25 -1.46
N VAL A 241 -12.43 -5.48 -1.91
CA VAL A 241 -13.70 -5.85 -2.57
C VAL A 241 -14.79 -6.20 -1.57
N THR A 242 -14.45 -6.70 -0.38
CA THR A 242 -15.45 -7.12 0.63
C THR A 242 -15.68 -6.08 1.72
N GLY A 243 -14.75 -5.11 1.88
CA GLY A 243 -14.78 -4.11 2.96
C GLY A 243 -14.29 -4.64 4.32
N ARG A 244 -13.82 -5.89 4.43
CA ARG A 244 -13.32 -6.47 5.68
C ARG A 244 -12.17 -7.44 5.45
N HIS A 245 -11.30 -7.58 6.45
CA HIS A 245 -10.19 -8.51 6.42
C HIS A 245 -10.69 -9.98 6.40
N PRO A 246 -10.04 -10.92 5.67
CA PRO A 246 -10.49 -12.31 5.59
C PRO A 246 -10.53 -13.01 6.95
N PHE A 247 -9.58 -12.71 7.83
CA PHE A 247 -9.52 -13.21 9.21
C PHE A 247 -9.95 -12.15 10.22
N HIS A 248 -11.06 -11.44 9.93
CA HIS A 248 -11.58 -10.37 10.78
C HIS A 248 -11.95 -10.84 12.20
N ASP A 249 -12.24 -12.13 12.38
CA ASP A 249 -12.51 -12.78 13.65
C ASP A 249 -11.27 -12.86 14.56
N LEU A 250 -10.07 -12.68 14.05
CA LEU A 250 -8.80 -12.75 14.76
C LEU A 250 -8.09 -11.41 14.93
N LEU A 251 -8.66 -10.30 14.48
CA LEU A 251 -7.97 -8.99 14.51
C LEU A 251 -7.66 -8.50 15.93
N GLU A 252 -8.50 -8.87 16.90
CA GLU A 252 -8.30 -8.56 18.32
C GLU A 252 -7.59 -9.71 19.08
N ALA A 253 -7.29 -10.82 18.40
CA ALA A 253 -6.57 -11.95 18.98
C ALA A 253 -5.06 -11.68 19.04
N PRO A 254 -4.29 -12.44 19.83
CA PRO A 254 -2.85 -12.37 19.82
C PRO A 254 -2.26 -12.59 18.43
N SER A 255 -1.18 -11.88 18.10
CA SER A 255 -0.54 -11.95 16.76
C SER A 255 -0.17 -13.38 16.34
N ARG A 256 0.13 -14.27 17.30
CA ARG A 256 0.41 -15.69 17.02
C ARG A 256 -0.77 -16.41 16.36
N ASP A 257 -2.02 -16.07 16.73
CA ASP A 257 -3.22 -16.71 16.21
C ASP A 257 -3.48 -16.25 14.76
N LEU A 258 -3.20 -14.98 14.45
CA LEU A 258 -3.17 -14.46 13.07
C LEU A 258 -2.07 -15.14 12.24
N LEU A 259 -0.86 -15.27 12.78
CA LEU A 259 0.24 -15.96 12.10
C LEU A 259 -0.12 -17.42 11.79
N ALA A 260 -0.72 -18.13 12.74
CA ALA A 260 -1.21 -19.49 12.52
C ALA A 260 -2.29 -19.54 11.43
N ALA A 261 -3.25 -18.61 11.45
CA ALA A 261 -4.28 -18.53 10.43
C ALA A 261 -3.70 -18.23 9.03
N GLN A 262 -2.70 -17.35 8.92
CA GLN A 262 -2.01 -17.11 7.66
C GLN A 262 -1.31 -18.36 7.11
N CYS A 263 -0.80 -19.21 7.98
CA CYS A 263 -0.12 -20.45 7.58
C CYS A 263 -1.09 -21.59 7.25
N GLU A 264 -2.18 -21.72 7.99
CA GLU A 264 -2.97 -22.96 8.02
C GLU A 264 -4.41 -22.79 7.50
N ARG A 265 -5.03 -21.60 7.74
CA ARG A 265 -6.44 -21.39 7.44
C ARG A 265 -6.63 -20.89 5.99
N ASP A 266 -7.54 -21.51 5.27
CA ASP A 266 -7.90 -21.03 3.93
C ASP A 266 -8.52 -19.63 3.99
N VAL A 267 -8.13 -18.78 3.03
CA VAL A 267 -8.77 -17.49 2.85
C VAL A 267 -10.20 -17.71 2.33
N PRO A 268 -11.22 -17.09 2.94
CA PRO A 268 -12.59 -17.23 2.46
C PRO A 268 -12.75 -16.76 1.00
N ARG A 269 -13.77 -17.24 0.33
CA ARG A 269 -14.12 -16.76 -1.01
C ARG A 269 -14.79 -15.39 -0.93
N PRO A 270 -14.21 -14.33 -1.53
CA PRO A 270 -14.81 -12.99 -1.50
C PRO A 270 -16.21 -12.95 -2.13
N GLY A 271 -16.47 -13.76 -3.16
CA GLY A 271 -17.76 -13.83 -3.84
C GLY A 271 -18.93 -14.17 -2.93
N ASN A 272 -18.71 -14.91 -1.85
CA ASN A 272 -19.74 -15.23 -0.85
C ASN A 272 -20.15 -14.01 -0.01
N LEU A 273 -19.33 -12.97 0.03
CA LEU A 273 -19.53 -11.76 0.84
C LEU A 273 -19.97 -10.56 -0.01
N LEU A 274 -19.97 -10.71 -1.32
CA LEU A 274 -20.41 -9.66 -2.23
C LEU A 274 -21.94 -9.64 -2.33
N PRO A 275 -22.54 -8.45 -2.52
CA PRO A 275 -23.99 -8.29 -2.68
C PRO A 275 -24.55 -9.12 -3.83
N ALA A 276 -25.83 -9.48 -3.72
CA ALA A 276 -26.53 -10.25 -4.73
C ALA A 276 -26.55 -9.59 -6.12
N ALA A 277 -26.46 -8.25 -6.16
CA ALA A 277 -26.39 -7.46 -7.40
C ALA A 277 -25.11 -7.67 -8.21
N VAL A 278 -24.01 -8.18 -7.61
CA VAL A 278 -22.77 -8.51 -8.32
C VAL A 278 -22.98 -9.80 -9.12
N SER A 279 -22.64 -9.80 -10.40
CA SER A 279 -22.81 -10.94 -11.28
C SER A 279 -22.07 -12.19 -10.79
N LYS A 280 -22.56 -13.37 -11.15
CA LYS A 280 -21.92 -14.64 -10.75
C LYS A 280 -20.52 -14.77 -11.33
N GLU A 281 -20.31 -14.26 -12.53
CA GLU A 281 -19.03 -14.29 -13.25
C GLU A 281 -17.97 -13.47 -12.49
N VAL A 282 -18.33 -12.24 -12.05
CA VAL A 282 -17.43 -11.38 -11.26
C VAL A 282 -17.13 -12.00 -9.90
N ARG A 283 -18.13 -12.55 -9.20
CA ARG A 283 -17.93 -13.24 -7.92
C ARG A 283 -16.97 -14.41 -8.07
N TYR A 284 -17.23 -15.28 -9.03
CA TYR A 284 -16.39 -16.46 -9.29
C TYR A 284 -14.97 -16.05 -9.72
N GLY A 285 -14.85 -15.04 -10.60
CA GLY A 285 -13.56 -14.54 -11.03
C GLY A 285 -12.72 -13.98 -9.87
N LEU A 286 -13.35 -13.20 -8.97
CA LEU A 286 -12.69 -12.70 -7.76
C LEU A 286 -12.29 -13.84 -6.80
N ASP A 287 -13.14 -14.88 -6.67
CA ASP A 287 -12.78 -16.08 -5.90
C ASP A 287 -11.51 -16.73 -6.46
N VAL A 288 -11.44 -16.91 -7.78
CA VAL A 288 -10.28 -17.51 -8.43
C VAL A 288 -9.01 -16.68 -8.23
N VAL A 289 -9.10 -15.36 -8.44
CA VAL A 289 -7.94 -14.47 -8.29
C VAL A 289 -7.42 -14.47 -6.85
N VAL A 290 -8.30 -14.29 -5.86
CA VAL A 290 -7.91 -14.22 -4.46
C VAL A 290 -7.40 -15.58 -3.96
N GLN A 291 -8.10 -16.68 -4.26
CA GLN A 291 -7.67 -18.02 -3.83
C GLN A 291 -6.29 -18.36 -4.40
N ARG A 292 -6.03 -18.06 -5.68
CA ARG A 292 -4.74 -18.29 -6.30
C ARG A 292 -3.64 -17.42 -5.69
N ALA A 293 -3.89 -16.13 -5.48
CA ALA A 293 -2.91 -15.23 -4.86
C ALA A 293 -2.57 -15.66 -3.43
N CYS A 294 -3.56 -16.16 -2.67
CA CYS A 294 -3.43 -16.56 -1.27
C CYS A 294 -3.18 -18.06 -1.07
N ASP A 295 -2.77 -18.81 -2.12
CA ASP A 295 -2.37 -20.20 -1.93
C ASP A 295 -1.19 -20.29 -0.95
N LYS A 296 -1.23 -21.28 -0.05
CA LYS A 296 -0.18 -21.45 0.97
C LYS A 296 1.14 -21.84 0.34
N ASP A 297 1.10 -22.56 -0.78
CA ASP A 297 2.26 -22.91 -1.58
C ASP A 297 2.56 -21.78 -2.59
N PRO A 298 3.69 -21.06 -2.48
CA PRO A 298 4.05 -20.02 -3.44
C PRO A 298 4.09 -20.47 -4.89
N ASP A 299 4.39 -21.76 -5.13
CA ASP A 299 4.48 -22.31 -6.49
C ASP A 299 3.12 -22.41 -7.21
N LYS A 300 2.02 -22.35 -6.46
CA LYS A 300 0.65 -22.33 -6.98
C LYS A 300 0.08 -20.94 -7.20
N ARG A 301 0.75 -19.90 -6.68
CA ARG A 301 0.34 -18.51 -6.87
C ARG A 301 0.53 -18.03 -8.31
N PHE A 302 0.24 -16.75 -8.56
CA PHE A 302 0.65 -16.11 -9.81
C PHE A 302 2.17 -16.07 -9.91
N ALA A 303 2.71 -16.20 -11.11
CA ALA A 303 4.15 -16.17 -11.34
C ALA A 303 4.72 -14.75 -11.21
N SER A 304 3.91 -13.72 -11.49
CA SER A 304 4.29 -12.31 -11.44
C SER A 304 3.13 -11.42 -10.98
N ALA A 305 3.46 -10.19 -10.56
CA ALA A 305 2.45 -9.19 -10.24
C ALA A 305 1.69 -8.74 -11.51
N ALA A 306 2.34 -8.77 -12.66
CA ALA A 306 1.71 -8.49 -13.95
C ALA A 306 0.62 -9.54 -14.30
N ASP A 307 0.87 -10.83 -14.02
CA ASP A 307 -0.13 -11.89 -14.24
C ASP A 307 -1.34 -11.71 -13.31
N MET A 308 -1.10 -11.44 -12.03
CA MET A 308 -2.17 -11.16 -11.06
C MET A 308 -2.98 -9.93 -11.47
N ARG A 309 -2.30 -8.86 -11.93
CA ARG A 309 -2.95 -7.64 -12.41
C ARG A 309 -3.86 -7.92 -13.60
N THR A 310 -3.37 -8.66 -14.59
CA THR A 310 -4.15 -9.02 -15.77
C THR A 310 -5.39 -9.80 -15.38
N ALA A 311 -5.25 -10.85 -14.58
CA ALA A 311 -6.37 -11.66 -14.12
C ALA A 311 -7.41 -10.85 -13.33
N MET A 312 -6.97 -9.95 -12.45
CA MET A 312 -7.85 -9.06 -11.70
C MET A 312 -8.62 -8.10 -12.62
N LEU A 313 -7.92 -7.46 -13.56
CA LEU A 313 -8.54 -6.49 -14.47
C LEU A 313 -9.55 -7.14 -15.41
N ASP A 314 -9.28 -8.34 -15.89
CA ASP A 314 -10.22 -9.09 -16.74
C ASP A 314 -11.53 -9.39 -16.03
N VAL A 315 -11.46 -9.72 -14.73
CA VAL A 315 -12.64 -9.93 -13.89
C VAL A 315 -13.37 -8.61 -13.63
N LEU A 316 -12.68 -7.55 -13.24
CA LEU A 316 -13.31 -6.31 -12.82
C LEU A 316 -13.89 -5.48 -13.98
N ARG A 317 -13.33 -5.61 -15.20
CA ARG A 317 -13.90 -4.99 -16.42
C ARG A 317 -15.24 -5.60 -16.83
N GLY A 318 -15.48 -6.85 -16.50
CA GLY A 318 -16.79 -7.50 -16.72
C GLY A 318 -17.86 -7.11 -15.69
N ALA A 319 -17.51 -6.31 -14.68
CA ALA A 319 -18.47 -5.89 -13.67
C ALA A 319 -19.35 -4.75 -14.19
N PRO A 320 -20.71 -4.85 -14.09
CA PRO A 320 -21.59 -3.77 -14.51
C PRO A 320 -21.35 -2.51 -13.64
N GLU A 321 -21.23 -1.37 -14.29
CA GLU A 321 -21.11 -0.03 -13.70
C GLU A 321 -22.44 0.44 -13.08
N ARG A 322 -23.00 -0.22 -12.08
CA ARG A 322 -24.20 0.28 -11.42
C ARG A 322 -23.92 0.79 -10.02
N HIS A 323 -24.11 2.09 -9.89
CA HIS A 323 -24.30 2.86 -8.67
C HIS A 323 -25.58 2.39 -8.00
N ASP A 324 -25.51 1.75 -6.94
CA ASP A 324 -26.45 1.66 -5.81
C ASP A 324 -26.14 0.38 -5.04
N MET A 325 -25.08 0.45 -4.28
CA MET A 325 -24.87 -0.56 -3.27
C MET A 325 -25.13 0.06 -1.89
N THR A 326 -26.33 0.62 -1.72
CA THR A 326 -26.94 0.77 -0.41
C THR A 326 -27.21 -0.63 0.11
N ALA A 327 -26.59 -0.96 1.24
CA ALA A 327 -26.81 -2.22 1.91
C ALA A 327 -28.29 -2.34 2.34
N ALA A 328 -28.88 -3.49 2.04
CA ALA A 328 -30.05 -3.96 2.77
C ALA A 328 -29.62 -4.54 4.11
#